data_ef71f8d3d523f0dd10d7cff4521a1fda
#
_entry.id   ef71f8d3d523f0dd10d7cff4521a1fda
#
_cell.length_a   1.000
_cell.length_b   1.000
_cell.length_c   1.000
_cell.angle_alpha   90.00
_cell.angle_beta   90.00
_cell.angle_gamma   90.00
#
_symmetry.space_group_name_H-M   'P 1'
#
loop_
_entity.id
_entity.type
_entity.pdbx_description
1 polymer ?
#
loop_
_entity_poly.entity_id
_entity_poly.type
_entity_poly.pdbx_seq_one_letter_code
_entity_poly.pdbx_strand_id
1 'polypeptide(L)'
;MVEPELTGPDAPATPPAPPSPASPDAAWWGQPTGAPPASGSRWRRALVAVVALVAAVALVAHLLPPPLESGPDRTSAASAGTVTVLAGSPTSIDPARHNDLGSAQYVSQLYETLTAVDPGLNIRPALAASWQVSGNGTRVTFTLRPNLEFSDGSPLTASDVVHSWRRLFTPGSPSPLASLIGDVEGARELLSGQSTDPSTLGVSAPDATTVVVDMVQGGGNLPAIVSSAPFAVVPPSAGDAEIMPAPGAMVTSGAYTLASASADTWTLQANPHYWAGTPAVGTVKMLLTLNGQSPVDEFSAGAMDVTPISFTDAGWLAYDRQLGPSLREDPSLSVTYYGFETRTGPFADVRVRQAFAAAIDWRRLAALEDPLNSVPATGMVPAGMPGQPTGDFVPAFDVAKAKSLLAQAGYPDGQGLPTITFIGGGGGDSDAAIVAMLKANLGVTVQYQTMDFNAYQQRLATNPPDIWSLSWVADYPGPNDFLGVLLGSGSTANQGGWSNAAFDAAVAQGSSAADPAAALAAYTQAEQIVADQVPVVPVSYGRSWSLVRAGLLGAAQNGTGILRLAGLQWSGQ
;
A
#
# COMPACT_ATOMS: atom_id res chain seq x y z
N MET A 1 38.73 -34.80 -58.41
CA MET A 1 38.44 -36.09 -57.78
C MET A 1 37.33 -35.81 -56.80
N VAL A 2 36.18 -36.03 -57.32
CA VAL A 2 34.96 -36.68 -56.78
C VAL A 2 34.63 -36.36 -55.31
N GLU A 3 33.60 -35.50 -55.13
CA GLU A 3 32.72 -35.48 -53.95
C GLU A 3 31.90 -36.78 -53.88
N PRO A 4 31.51 -37.20 -52.71
CA PRO A 4 30.27 -37.93 -52.59
C PRO A 4 29.20 -37.12 -51.81
N GLU A 5 28.03 -37.03 -52.45
CA GLU A 5 26.74 -36.66 -51.86
C GLU A 5 26.44 -37.53 -50.64
N LEU A 6 25.98 -36.89 -49.55
CA LEU A 6 25.29 -37.56 -48.46
C LEU A 6 23.85 -37.04 -48.38
N THR A 7 22.97 -37.94 -48.73
CA THR A 7 21.50 -37.85 -48.56
C THR A 7 21.15 -37.70 -47.08
N GLY A 8 20.35 -36.69 -46.77
CA GLY A 8 19.80 -36.47 -45.41
C GLY A 8 18.63 -37.42 -45.12
N PRO A 9 18.39 -37.74 -43.85
CA PRO A 9 17.22 -38.52 -43.47
C PRO A 9 15.99 -37.63 -43.22
N ASP A 10 14.86 -38.27 -43.44
CA ASP A 10 13.47 -37.83 -43.42
C ASP A 10 13.06 -36.95 -42.24
N ALA A 11 12.25 -35.92 -42.52
CA ALA A 11 11.53 -35.12 -41.55
C ALA A 11 10.43 -35.95 -40.87
N PRO A 12 10.25 -35.85 -39.54
CA PRO A 12 9.15 -36.53 -38.86
C PRO A 12 7.82 -35.86 -39.15
N ALA A 13 6.81 -36.69 -39.40
CA ALA A 13 5.45 -36.34 -39.70
C ALA A 13 4.80 -35.50 -38.59
N THR A 14 4.08 -34.47 -39.01
CA THR A 14 3.23 -33.62 -38.17
C THR A 14 2.07 -34.45 -37.57
N PRO A 15 1.82 -34.35 -36.25
CA PRO A 15 0.66 -35.01 -35.66
C PRO A 15 -0.65 -34.31 -36.09
N PRO A 16 -1.77 -35.05 -36.18
CA PRO A 16 -3.05 -34.51 -36.63
C PRO A 16 -3.63 -33.55 -35.59
N ALA A 17 -4.27 -32.48 -36.06
CA ALA A 17 -4.97 -31.48 -35.26
C ALA A 17 -6.12 -32.10 -34.46
N PRO A 18 -6.37 -31.59 -33.22
CA PRO A 18 -7.52 -32.03 -32.44
C PRO A 18 -8.84 -31.58 -33.09
N PRO A 19 -9.93 -32.33 -32.91
CA PRO A 19 -11.22 -32.00 -33.51
C PRO A 19 -11.81 -30.74 -32.83
N SER A 20 -12.39 -29.88 -33.68
CA SER A 20 -13.16 -28.70 -33.26
C SER A 20 -14.36 -29.12 -32.40
N PRO A 21 -14.69 -28.33 -31.34
CA PRO A 21 -15.91 -28.57 -30.60
C PRO A 21 -17.13 -28.22 -31.44
N ALA A 22 -18.08 -29.14 -31.43
CA ALA A 22 -19.37 -29.04 -32.13
C ALA A 22 -20.20 -27.88 -31.55
N SER A 23 -20.82 -27.11 -32.45
CA SER A 23 -21.83 -26.10 -32.12
C SER A 23 -23.03 -26.73 -31.42
N PRO A 24 -23.60 -26.12 -30.38
CA PRO A 24 -24.92 -26.52 -29.90
C PRO A 24 -26.00 -25.69 -30.60
N ASP A 25 -26.47 -26.18 -31.73
CA ASP A 25 -27.77 -25.82 -32.21
C ASP A 25 -28.76 -26.86 -31.70
N ALA A 26 -29.70 -26.44 -30.85
CA ALA A 26 -31.07 -26.94 -30.82
C ALA A 26 -31.89 -26.18 -29.79
N ALA A 27 -32.70 -25.30 -30.30
CA ALA A 27 -33.79 -24.65 -29.58
C ALA A 27 -34.77 -25.66 -29.00
N TRP A 28 -35.06 -25.55 -27.71
CA TRP A 28 -36.22 -26.17 -27.07
C TRP A 28 -37.08 -25.07 -26.43
N TRP A 29 -37.95 -24.45 -27.24
CA TRP A 29 -39.07 -23.64 -26.75
C TRP A 29 -40.37 -24.24 -27.30
N GLY A 30 -40.93 -25.20 -26.56
CA GLY A 30 -42.31 -25.59 -26.70
C GLY A 30 -43.19 -24.57 -25.99
N GLN A 31 -44.09 -23.92 -26.72
CA GLN A 31 -45.15 -23.09 -26.16
C GLN A 31 -46.23 -23.96 -25.52
N PRO A 32 -46.67 -23.67 -24.30
CA PRO A 32 -47.95 -24.18 -23.80
C PRO A 32 -49.03 -23.18 -24.10
N THR A 33 -50.01 -23.62 -24.88
CA THR A 33 -51.32 -23.04 -25.00
C THR A 33 -52.15 -23.36 -23.75
N GLY A 34 -52.91 -22.39 -23.24
CA GLY A 34 -54.02 -22.66 -22.35
C GLY A 34 -53.89 -22.03 -20.96
N ALA A 35 -54.54 -20.90 -20.76
CA ALA A 35 -54.83 -20.36 -19.45
C ALA A 35 -56.04 -21.10 -18.82
N PRO A 36 -55.98 -21.47 -17.55
CA PRO A 36 -57.12 -21.64 -16.71
C PRO A 36 -57.26 -20.52 -15.67
N PRO A 37 -58.42 -20.36 -15.02
CA PRO A 37 -58.89 -19.12 -14.43
C PRO A 37 -58.29 -18.83 -13.06
N ALA A 38 -58.29 -17.55 -12.76
CA ALA A 38 -57.87 -17.00 -11.47
C ALA A 38 -58.80 -17.42 -10.34
N SER A 39 -58.26 -18.17 -9.38
CA SER A 39 -58.72 -18.12 -7.97
C SER A 39 -57.67 -18.76 -7.09
N GLY A 40 -57.16 -18.04 -6.14
CA GLY A 40 -56.28 -18.67 -5.17
C GLY A 40 -55.34 -17.70 -4.41
N SER A 41 -55.91 -17.12 -3.41
CA SER A 41 -55.31 -16.82 -2.13
C SER A 41 -54.08 -15.90 -2.08
N ARG A 42 -54.31 -14.70 -1.63
CA ARG A 42 -53.35 -13.73 -1.11
C ARG A 42 -52.33 -14.35 -0.14
N TRP A 43 -52.66 -15.47 0.47
CA TRP A 43 -51.81 -16.25 1.40
C TRP A 43 -50.63 -16.93 0.73
N ARG A 44 -50.76 -17.44 -0.48
CA ARG A 44 -49.63 -18.07 -1.20
C ARG A 44 -48.58 -17.04 -1.65
N ARG A 45 -49.00 -15.83 -2.01
CA ARG A 45 -48.07 -14.74 -2.35
C ARG A 45 -47.33 -14.23 -1.10
N ALA A 46 -48.00 -14.18 0.05
CA ALA A 46 -47.36 -13.85 1.33
C ALA A 46 -46.36 -14.92 1.76
N LEU A 47 -46.65 -16.20 1.56
CA LEU A 47 -45.75 -17.30 1.91
C LEU A 47 -44.52 -17.31 0.99
N VAL A 48 -44.67 -17.07 -0.30
CA VAL A 48 -43.54 -16.95 -1.25
C VAL A 48 -42.69 -15.73 -0.93
N ALA A 49 -43.29 -14.60 -0.56
CA ALA A 49 -42.54 -13.41 -0.15
C ALA A 49 -41.75 -13.63 1.15
N VAL A 50 -42.34 -14.35 2.12
CA VAL A 50 -41.65 -14.70 3.38
C VAL A 50 -40.51 -15.71 3.11
N VAL A 51 -40.73 -16.71 2.29
CA VAL A 51 -39.66 -17.67 1.91
C VAL A 51 -38.55 -16.99 1.13
N ALA A 52 -38.90 -16.08 0.21
CA ALA A 52 -37.90 -15.29 -0.53
C ALA A 52 -37.13 -14.34 0.40
N LEU A 53 -37.77 -13.72 1.38
CA LEU A 53 -37.12 -12.88 2.38
C LEU A 53 -36.22 -13.69 3.30
N VAL A 54 -36.65 -14.86 3.75
CA VAL A 54 -35.83 -15.78 4.58
C VAL A 54 -34.62 -16.30 3.77
N ALA A 55 -34.81 -16.65 2.48
CA ALA A 55 -33.74 -17.06 1.59
C ALA A 55 -32.77 -15.91 1.30
N ALA A 56 -33.25 -14.67 1.13
CA ALA A 56 -32.41 -13.50 0.96
C ALA A 56 -31.63 -13.17 2.24
N VAL A 57 -32.26 -13.27 3.41
CA VAL A 57 -31.59 -13.09 4.72
C VAL A 57 -30.56 -14.20 4.95
N ALA A 58 -30.85 -15.45 4.60
CA ALA A 58 -29.89 -16.55 4.69
C ALA A 58 -28.72 -16.38 3.70
N LEU A 59 -28.99 -15.88 2.49
CA LEU A 59 -27.95 -15.58 1.50
C LEU A 59 -27.06 -14.41 1.94
N VAL A 60 -27.65 -13.35 2.48
CA VAL A 60 -26.91 -12.22 3.06
C VAL A 60 -26.11 -12.66 4.28
N ALA A 61 -26.67 -13.53 5.14
CA ALA A 61 -25.96 -14.10 6.27
C ALA A 61 -24.79 -15.03 5.85
N HIS A 62 -24.87 -15.64 4.65
CA HIS A 62 -23.77 -16.45 4.09
C HIS A 62 -22.72 -15.62 3.34
N LEU A 63 -23.10 -14.40 2.89
CA LEU A 63 -22.19 -13.46 2.21
C LEU A 63 -21.54 -12.47 3.19
N LEU A 64 -22.06 -12.37 4.41
CA LEU A 64 -21.36 -11.68 5.48
C LEU A 64 -20.25 -12.60 5.99
N PRO A 65 -19.00 -12.09 6.11
CA PRO A 65 -17.97 -12.84 6.83
C PRO A 65 -18.55 -13.20 8.21
N PRO A 66 -18.23 -14.39 8.73
CA PRO A 66 -18.71 -14.79 10.05
C PRO A 66 -18.40 -13.66 11.04
N PRO A 67 -19.34 -13.30 11.96
CA PRO A 67 -19.00 -12.39 13.03
C PRO A 67 -17.76 -12.96 13.70
N LEU A 68 -16.73 -12.11 13.87
CA LEU A 68 -15.57 -12.49 14.66
C LEU A 68 -16.13 -13.01 15.97
N GLU A 69 -15.92 -14.28 16.24
CA GLU A 69 -16.35 -14.89 17.49
C GLU A 69 -15.89 -13.98 18.62
N SER A 70 -16.78 -13.64 19.50
CA SER A 70 -16.46 -12.95 20.75
C SER A 70 -15.27 -13.71 21.34
N GLY A 71 -14.10 -13.02 21.40
CA GLY A 71 -12.86 -13.62 21.82
C GLY A 71 -13.03 -14.43 23.10
N PRO A 72 -12.23 -15.45 23.32
CA PRO A 72 -12.35 -16.32 24.48
C PRO A 72 -12.35 -15.50 25.76
N ASP A 73 -13.15 -15.95 26.74
CA ASP A 73 -13.24 -15.33 28.06
C ASP A 73 -11.86 -14.91 28.57
N ARG A 74 -11.76 -13.65 29.02
CA ARG A 74 -10.52 -12.99 29.50
C ARG A 74 -9.76 -13.72 30.65
N THR A 75 -10.10 -14.96 30.95
CA THR A 75 -9.52 -15.75 32.05
C THR A 75 -8.58 -16.85 31.63
N SER A 76 -8.23 -17.01 30.35
CA SER A 76 -7.29 -18.07 29.98
C SER A 76 -5.84 -17.60 30.02
N ALA A 77 -5.04 -18.41 30.68
CA ALA A 77 -3.65 -18.30 31.06
C ALA A 77 -2.74 -17.60 30.01
N ALA A 78 -1.80 -16.82 30.53
CA ALA A 78 -0.68 -16.25 29.79
C ALA A 78 -0.11 -17.29 28.81
N SER A 79 -0.19 -17.01 27.52
CA SER A 79 0.29 -17.91 26.48
C SER A 79 1.82 -18.06 26.61
N ALA A 80 2.23 -19.28 26.75
CA ALA A 80 3.64 -19.67 26.92
C ALA A 80 4.33 -19.74 25.55
N GLY A 81 4.65 -18.60 24.95
CA GLY A 81 5.42 -18.58 23.70
C GLY A 81 6.25 -17.30 23.59
N THR A 82 7.49 -17.46 23.17
CA THR A 82 8.34 -16.34 22.78
C THR A 82 8.57 -16.41 21.28
N VAL A 83 8.54 -15.25 20.60
CA VAL A 83 8.93 -15.10 19.21
C VAL A 83 10.02 -14.03 19.14
N THR A 84 11.05 -14.28 18.34
CA THR A 84 12.14 -13.33 18.08
C THR A 84 12.07 -12.87 16.64
N VAL A 85 12.02 -11.54 16.42
CA VAL A 85 11.93 -10.92 15.10
C VAL A 85 13.07 -9.90 14.90
N LEU A 86 13.59 -9.79 13.68
CA LEU A 86 14.47 -8.69 13.31
C LEU A 86 13.61 -7.49 12.93
N ALA A 87 13.80 -6.36 13.62
CA ALA A 87 12.98 -5.16 13.42
C ALA A 87 13.78 -3.88 13.16
N GLY A 88 15.08 -3.88 13.43
CA GLY A 88 15.89 -2.66 13.37
C GLY A 88 15.59 -1.68 14.51
N SER A 89 16.36 -0.60 14.58
CA SER A 89 16.20 0.43 15.62
C SER A 89 15.15 1.46 15.18
N PRO A 90 14.13 1.77 16.00
CA PRO A 90 13.19 2.84 15.68
C PRO A 90 13.85 4.21 15.87
N THR A 91 13.48 5.19 15.06
CA THR A 91 13.86 6.59 15.25
C THR A 91 12.97 7.27 16.30
N SER A 92 11.70 6.89 16.36
CA SER A 92 10.73 7.31 17.37
C SER A 92 9.65 6.23 17.54
N ILE A 93 9.12 6.10 18.76
CA ILE A 93 7.94 5.25 19.03
C ILE A 93 6.67 6.07 19.27
N ASP A 94 6.75 7.37 19.03
CA ASP A 94 5.60 8.26 19.10
C ASP A 94 4.85 8.26 17.78
N PRO A 95 3.54 7.90 17.75
CA PRO A 95 2.73 7.98 16.53
C PRO A 95 2.81 9.33 15.83
N ALA A 96 2.90 10.43 16.57
CA ALA A 96 2.94 11.77 16.00
C ALA A 96 4.34 12.22 15.54
N ARG A 97 5.41 11.45 15.76
CA ARG A 97 6.80 11.90 15.51
C ARG A 97 7.57 11.05 14.52
N HIS A 98 7.18 9.79 14.31
CA HIS A 98 7.85 8.93 13.35
C HIS A 98 7.53 9.31 11.89
N ASN A 99 8.43 8.93 10.99
CA ASN A 99 8.27 9.09 9.55
C ASN A 99 8.92 7.95 8.75
N ASP A 100 9.19 6.82 9.41
CA ASP A 100 9.86 5.68 8.81
C ASP A 100 9.17 4.35 9.16
N LEU A 101 9.35 3.36 8.29
CA LEU A 101 8.73 2.03 8.42
C LEU A 101 9.23 1.28 9.66
N GLY A 102 10.52 1.42 10.01
CA GLY A 102 11.09 0.78 11.18
C GLY A 102 10.40 1.23 12.46
N SER A 103 10.19 2.53 12.62
CA SER A 103 9.42 3.12 13.74
C SER A 103 7.96 2.70 13.71
N ALA A 104 7.31 2.71 12.53
CA ALA A 104 5.91 2.30 12.37
C ALA A 104 5.68 0.85 12.82
N GLN A 105 6.68 -0.03 12.65
CA GLN A 105 6.64 -1.42 13.13
C GLN A 105 6.46 -1.48 14.65
N TYR A 106 7.13 -0.62 15.43
CA TYR A 106 7.00 -0.56 16.90
C TYR A 106 5.70 0.12 17.31
N VAL A 107 5.38 1.25 16.69
CA VAL A 107 4.14 2.00 16.96
C VAL A 107 2.92 1.09 16.80
N SER A 108 2.86 0.29 15.74
CA SER A 108 1.75 -0.61 15.44
C SER A 108 1.59 -1.79 16.42
N GLN A 109 2.58 -2.06 17.26
CA GLN A 109 2.46 -3.07 18.33
C GLN A 109 2.06 -2.43 19.67
N LEU A 110 2.57 -1.22 19.92
CA LEU A 110 2.36 -0.50 21.18
C LEU A 110 1.04 0.28 21.19
N TYR A 111 0.59 0.75 20.02
CA TYR A 111 -0.62 1.56 19.91
C TYR A 111 -1.52 1.04 18.79
N GLU A 112 -2.82 1.16 19.00
CA GLU A 112 -3.84 0.67 18.05
C GLU A 112 -4.52 1.83 17.35
N THR A 113 -4.95 1.58 16.13
CA THR A 113 -5.65 2.50 15.24
C THR A 113 -7.16 2.22 15.20
N LEU A 114 -7.97 3.12 14.61
CA LEU A 114 -9.40 2.89 14.46
C LEU A 114 -9.72 1.74 13.51
N THR A 115 -8.94 1.60 12.47
CA THR A 115 -9.03 0.55 11.45
C THR A 115 -7.67 -0.11 11.28
N ALA A 116 -7.60 -1.29 10.71
CA ALA A 116 -6.35 -2.01 10.46
C ALA A 116 -6.34 -2.60 9.05
N VAL A 117 -5.14 -2.84 8.52
CA VAL A 117 -4.94 -3.54 7.24
C VAL A 117 -4.66 -5.01 7.52
N ASP A 118 -5.43 -5.91 6.92
CA ASP A 118 -5.14 -7.35 6.96
C ASP A 118 -4.09 -7.75 5.89
N PRO A 119 -3.49 -8.96 5.96
CA PRO A 119 -2.54 -9.42 4.94
C PRO A 119 -3.14 -9.50 3.53
N GLY A 120 -4.46 -9.55 3.38
CA GLY A 120 -5.17 -9.48 2.10
C GLY A 120 -5.45 -8.05 1.64
N LEU A 121 -4.83 -7.05 2.27
CA LEU A 121 -4.93 -5.61 1.97
C LEU A 121 -6.33 -5.01 2.22
N ASN A 122 -7.21 -5.70 2.93
CA ASN A 122 -8.52 -5.17 3.25
C ASN A 122 -8.48 -4.32 4.52
N ILE A 123 -9.24 -3.21 4.51
CA ILE A 123 -9.45 -2.40 5.70
C ILE A 123 -10.43 -3.12 6.62
N ARG A 124 -10.00 -3.36 7.86
CA ARG A 124 -10.75 -4.07 8.90
C ARG A 124 -11.05 -3.16 10.09
N PRO A 125 -12.19 -3.38 10.77
CA PRO A 125 -12.45 -2.77 12.06
C PRO A 125 -11.39 -3.14 13.10
N ALA A 126 -10.81 -2.13 13.79
CA ALA A 126 -9.91 -2.31 14.93
C ALA A 126 -10.55 -1.68 16.19
N LEU A 127 -10.09 -0.52 16.70
CA LEU A 127 -10.78 0.15 17.81
C LEU A 127 -12.20 0.59 17.42
N ALA A 128 -12.41 1.01 16.16
CA ALA A 128 -13.76 1.21 15.63
C ALA A 128 -14.40 -0.14 15.32
N ALA A 129 -15.63 -0.35 15.76
CA ALA A 129 -16.45 -1.50 15.35
C ALA A 129 -17.02 -1.32 13.94
N SER A 130 -17.26 -0.06 13.54
CA SER A 130 -17.82 0.30 12.23
C SER A 130 -17.54 1.76 11.91
N TRP A 131 -17.74 2.13 10.64
CA TRP A 131 -17.73 3.52 10.20
C TRP A 131 -18.77 3.76 9.12
N GLN A 132 -19.14 5.02 8.94
CA GLN A 132 -20.06 5.48 7.91
C GLN A 132 -19.52 6.73 7.24
N VAL A 133 -19.48 6.74 5.92
CA VAL A 133 -19.18 7.91 5.09
C VAL A 133 -20.50 8.53 4.65
N SER A 134 -20.68 9.84 4.85
CA SER A 134 -21.87 10.58 4.53
C SER A 134 -21.54 11.96 3.94
N GLY A 135 -22.58 12.73 3.55
CA GLY A 135 -22.36 14.07 2.99
C GLY A 135 -21.52 14.08 1.70
N ASN A 136 -21.64 13.04 0.85
CA ASN A 136 -20.80 12.89 -0.36
C ASN A 136 -19.28 12.91 -0.04
N GLY A 137 -18.88 12.25 1.06
CA GLY A 137 -17.48 12.18 1.48
C GLY A 137 -17.00 13.36 2.33
N THR A 138 -17.90 14.23 2.79
CA THR A 138 -17.54 15.36 3.66
C THR A 138 -17.70 15.05 5.15
N ARG A 139 -18.18 13.88 5.52
CA ARG A 139 -18.25 13.45 6.92
C ARG A 139 -18.05 11.96 7.06
N VAL A 140 -17.18 11.58 7.98
CA VAL A 140 -16.95 10.18 8.39
C VAL A 140 -17.23 10.05 9.87
N THR A 141 -18.07 9.09 10.22
CA THR A 141 -18.40 8.78 11.62
C THR A 141 -17.90 7.39 11.95
N PHE A 142 -17.03 7.27 12.94
CA PHE A 142 -16.58 5.99 13.48
C PHE A 142 -17.30 5.70 14.77
N THR A 143 -17.77 4.46 14.94
CA THR A 143 -18.34 3.96 16.18
C THR A 143 -17.33 3.03 16.83
N LEU A 144 -16.82 3.41 18.01
CA LEU A 144 -15.87 2.61 18.77
C LEU A 144 -16.52 1.35 19.35
N ARG A 145 -15.71 0.33 19.59
CA ARG A 145 -16.14 -0.84 20.37
C ARG A 145 -16.47 -0.43 21.80
N PRO A 146 -17.41 -1.10 22.47
CA PRO A 146 -17.65 -0.87 23.88
C PRO A 146 -16.50 -1.41 24.74
N ASN A 147 -16.31 -0.81 25.93
CA ASN A 147 -15.36 -1.28 26.95
C ASN A 147 -13.91 -1.40 26.46
N LEU A 148 -13.46 -0.46 25.63
CA LEU A 148 -12.05 -0.35 25.28
C LEU A 148 -11.24 0.11 26.48
N GLU A 149 -10.06 -0.46 26.65
CA GLU A 149 -9.14 -0.16 27.76
C GLU A 149 -7.72 0.05 27.21
N PHE A 150 -6.96 0.93 27.88
CA PHE A 150 -5.52 0.96 27.76
C PHE A 150 -4.87 -0.18 28.56
N SER A 151 -3.57 -0.36 28.43
CA SER A 151 -2.82 -1.47 29.06
C SER A 151 -2.80 -1.43 30.59
N ASP A 152 -3.13 -0.29 31.20
CA ASP A 152 -3.27 -0.11 32.63
C ASP A 152 -4.71 -0.34 33.15
N GLY A 153 -5.65 -0.69 32.25
CA GLY A 153 -7.06 -0.88 32.53
C GLY A 153 -7.89 0.41 32.58
N SER A 154 -7.29 1.56 32.30
CA SER A 154 -8.04 2.81 32.17
C SER A 154 -8.90 2.81 30.90
N PRO A 155 -10.10 3.42 30.90
CA PRO A 155 -10.97 3.46 29.73
C PRO A 155 -10.32 4.18 28.54
N LEU A 156 -10.49 3.64 27.32
CA LEU A 156 -10.16 4.28 26.07
C LEU A 156 -11.46 4.75 25.39
N THR A 157 -11.55 6.03 25.06
CA THR A 157 -12.76 6.68 24.56
C THR A 157 -12.52 7.45 23.26
N ALA A 158 -13.59 7.93 22.63
CA ALA A 158 -13.51 8.79 21.45
C ALA A 158 -12.72 10.10 21.72
N SER A 159 -12.70 10.60 22.95
CA SER A 159 -11.90 11.78 23.30
C SER A 159 -10.38 11.52 23.19
N ASP A 160 -9.94 10.28 23.42
CA ASP A 160 -8.53 9.90 23.30
C ASP A 160 -8.10 9.84 21.83
N VAL A 161 -9.00 9.46 20.93
CA VAL A 161 -8.79 9.54 19.48
C VAL A 161 -8.60 11.00 19.04
N VAL A 162 -9.53 11.88 19.48
CA VAL A 162 -9.44 13.32 19.18
C VAL A 162 -8.15 13.92 19.71
N HIS A 163 -7.75 13.59 20.94
CA HIS A 163 -6.48 13.99 21.52
C HIS A 163 -5.30 13.53 20.66
N SER A 164 -5.23 12.25 20.32
CA SER A 164 -4.14 11.65 19.55
C SER A 164 -3.98 12.30 18.17
N TRP A 165 -5.08 12.55 17.47
CA TRP A 165 -5.01 13.15 16.14
C TRP A 165 -4.68 14.65 16.17
N ARG A 166 -5.11 15.39 17.21
CA ARG A 166 -4.69 16.79 17.43
C ARG A 166 -3.20 16.92 17.71
N ARG A 167 -2.56 15.92 18.36
CA ARG A 167 -1.12 15.88 18.56
C ARG A 167 -0.31 15.93 17.25
N LEU A 168 -0.88 15.45 16.13
CA LEU A 168 -0.24 15.54 14.83
C LEU A 168 0.02 17.01 14.39
N PHE A 169 -0.75 17.93 14.93
CA PHE A 169 -0.67 19.36 14.63
C PHE A 169 -0.12 20.19 15.80
N THR A 170 0.65 19.58 16.70
CA THR A 170 1.27 20.30 17.84
C THR A 170 2.08 21.49 17.33
N PRO A 171 1.78 22.73 17.79
CA PRO A 171 2.50 23.92 17.36
C PRO A 171 4.01 23.83 17.62
N GLY A 172 4.80 24.22 16.62
CA GLY A 172 6.26 24.18 16.67
C GLY A 172 6.87 22.80 16.47
N SER A 173 6.07 21.74 16.46
CA SER A 173 6.52 20.36 16.18
C SER A 173 5.39 19.53 15.54
N PRO A 174 4.89 19.91 14.36
CA PRO A 174 3.88 19.11 13.68
C PRO A 174 4.45 17.75 13.25
N SER A 175 3.56 16.76 13.13
CA SER A 175 3.94 15.45 12.59
C SER A 175 4.39 15.57 11.13
N PRO A 176 5.46 14.88 10.74
CA PRO A 176 5.85 14.78 9.32
C PRO A 176 4.73 14.19 8.43
N LEU A 177 3.83 13.39 9.02
CA LEU A 177 2.75 12.68 8.34
C LEU A 177 1.36 13.32 8.56
N ALA A 178 1.29 14.51 9.15
CA ALA A 178 0.03 15.22 9.37
C ALA A 178 -0.72 15.54 8.06
N SER A 179 0.01 15.69 6.95
CA SER A 179 -0.56 15.95 5.63
C SER A 179 -1.43 14.82 5.10
N LEU A 180 -1.31 13.59 5.60
CA LEU A 180 -2.17 12.45 5.23
C LEU A 180 -3.65 12.72 5.50
N ILE A 181 -3.98 13.55 6.50
CA ILE A 181 -5.34 14.02 6.78
C ILE A 181 -5.54 15.50 6.43
N GLY A 182 -4.81 16.00 5.44
CA GLY A 182 -4.91 17.40 4.98
C GLY A 182 -6.28 17.81 4.42
N ASP A 183 -7.15 16.85 4.14
CA ASP A 183 -8.54 17.08 3.71
C ASP A 183 -9.55 17.10 4.88
N VAL A 184 -9.11 16.91 6.11
CA VAL A 184 -9.93 17.20 7.30
C VAL A 184 -10.08 18.71 7.45
N GLU A 185 -11.29 19.20 7.80
CA GLU A 185 -11.52 20.62 8.03
C GLU A 185 -10.50 21.21 9.03
N GLY A 186 -9.95 22.38 8.73
CA GLY A 186 -8.93 23.04 9.55
C GLY A 186 -7.50 22.48 9.43
N ALA A 187 -7.30 21.32 8.81
CA ALA A 187 -5.97 20.71 8.71
C ALA A 187 -5.00 21.55 7.85
N ARG A 188 -5.46 22.12 6.74
CA ARG A 188 -4.63 22.95 5.84
C ARG A 188 -4.18 24.24 6.50
N GLU A 189 -5.04 24.86 7.28
CA GLU A 189 -4.73 26.07 8.06
C GLU A 189 -3.68 25.78 9.13
N LEU A 190 -3.77 24.62 9.76
CA LEU A 190 -2.77 24.15 10.73
C LEU A 190 -1.43 23.84 10.06
N LEU A 191 -1.43 23.11 8.94
CA LEU A 191 -0.21 22.77 8.18
C LEU A 191 0.49 23.99 7.61
N SER A 192 -0.26 25.00 7.15
CA SER A 192 0.29 26.24 6.60
C SER A 192 0.71 27.25 7.69
N GLY A 193 0.38 27.00 8.96
CA GLY A 193 0.62 27.92 10.06
C GLY A 193 -0.35 29.12 10.11
N GLN A 194 -1.43 29.09 9.32
CA GLN A 194 -2.51 30.09 9.41
C GLN A 194 -3.31 29.93 10.72
N SER A 195 -3.43 28.70 11.22
CA SER A 195 -3.90 28.40 12.56
C SER A 195 -2.78 27.71 13.36
N THR A 196 -2.69 28.02 14.64
CA THR A 196 -1.79 27.35 15.60
C THR A 196 -2.58 26.64 16.70
N ASP A 197 -3.90 26.59 16.59
CA ASP A 197 -4.79 25.93 17.55
C ASP A 197 -5.26 24.56 17.00
N PRO A 198 -4.71 23.42 17.49
CA PRO A 198 -5.13 22.10 17.05
C PRO A 198 -6.61 21.79 17.33
N SER A 199 -7.29 22.57 18.18
CA SER A 199 -8.71 22.39 18.44
C SER A 199 -9.60 22.74 17.23
N THR A 200 -9.05 23.49 16.25
CA THR A 200 -9.72 23.83 14.98
C THR A 200 -9.79 22.67 13.99
N LEU A 201 -9.05 21.58 14.26
CA LEU A 201 -9.15 20.36 13.44
C LEU A 201 -10.58 19.79 13.54
N GLY A 202 -11.19 19.50 12.39
CA GLY A 202 -12.55 18.99 12.23
C GLY A 202 -12.76 17.57 12.75
N VAL A 203 -12.23 17.27 13.95
CA VAL A 203 -12.39 15.97 14.63
C VAL A 203 -13.01 16.20 15.99
N SER A 204 -14.13 15.50 16.27
CA SER A 204 -14.90 15.66 17.50
C SER A 204 -15.37 14.33 18.07
N ALA A 205 -15.62 14.32 19.38
CA ALA A 205 -16.16 13.19 20.13
C ALA A 205 -17.47 13.63 20.82
N PRO A 206 -18.63 13.48 20.17
CA PRO A 206 -19.92 13.87 20.75
C PRO A 206 -20.31 13.03 21.96
N ASP A 207 -19.80 11.82 22.05
CA ASP A 207 -19.94 10.91 23.19
C ASP A 207 -18.67 10.02 23.32
N ALA A 208 -18.66 9.12 24.30
CA ALA A 208 -17.48 8.29 24.60
C ALA A 208 -17.13 7.27 23.50
N THR A 209 -18.05 6.97 22.59
CA THR A 209 -17.92 5.90 21.59
C THR A 209 -18.01 6.40 20.15
N THR A 210 -18.29 7.68 19.92
CA THR A 210 -18.49 8.23 18.59
C THR A 210 -17.38 9.24 18.25
N VAL A 211 -16.66 8.99 17.16
CA VAL A 211 -15.72 9.95 16.57
C VAL A 211 -16.31 10.45 15.26
N VAL A 212 -16.46 11.77 15.14
CA VAL A 212 -16.95 12.44 13.94
C VAL A 212 -15.80 13.22 13.32
N VAL A 213 -15.58 13.02 12.02
CA VAL A 213 -14.59 13.73 11.23
C VAL A 213 -15.28 14.49 10.12
N ASP A 214 -15.16 15.81 10.16
CA ASP A 214 -15.64 16.70 9.11
C ASP A 214 -14.52 16.94 8.10
N MET A 215 -14.82 16.70 6.82
CA MET A 215 -13.88 16.68 5.72
C MET A 215 -14.24 17.78 4.71
N VAL A 216 -13.24 18.39 4.10
CA VAL A 216 -13.41 19.22 2.91
C VAL A 216 -13.82 18.33 1.73
N GLN A 217 -13.16 17.15 1.62
CA GLN A 217 -13.39 16.11 0.62
C GLN A 217 -12.71 14.80 1.05
N GLY A 218 -12.81 13.75 0.24
CA GLY A 218 -11.93 12.57 0.38
C GLY A 218 -12.31 11.60 1.50
N GLY A 219 -13.47 11.75 2.14
CA GLY A 219 -13.87 10.91 3.27
C GLY A 219 -13.96 9.41 2.95
N GLY A 220 -14.08 9.02 1.69
CA GLY A 220 -14.04 7.62 1.26
C GLY A 220 -12.71 6.92 1.57
N ASN A 221 -11.60 7.65 1.52
CA ASN A 221 -10.27 7.12 1.82
C ASN A 221 -9.91 7.15 3.32
N LEU A 222 -10.60 7.96 4.11
CA LEU A 222 -10.23 8.15 5.51
C LEU A 222 -10.09 6.84 6.31
N PRO A 223 -10.97 5.83 6.15
CA PRO A 223 -10.80 4.55 6.86
C PRO A 223 -9.50 3.82 6.51
N ALA A 224 -8.98 3.98 5.29
CA ALA A 224 -7.68 3.43 4.90
C ALA A 224 -6.53 4.26 5.48
N ILE A 225 -6.61 5.58 5.40
CA ILE A 225 -5.60 6.50 5.93
C ILE A 225 -5.39 6.28 7.44
N VAL A 226 -6.46 6.20 8.22
CA VAL A 226 -6.39 6.06 9.68
C VAL A 226 -6.05 4.65 10.16
N SER A 227 -5.77 3.72 9.25
CA SER A 227 -5.15 2.43 9.57
C SER A 227 -3.62 2.52 9.74
N SER A 228 -3.02 3.66 9.35
CA SER A 228 -1.59 3.90 9.41
C SER A 228 -1.14 4.30 10.82
N ALA A 229 0.10 3.97 11.15
CA ALA A 229 0.67 4.16 12.48
C ALA A 229 0.57 5.59 13.07
N PRO A 230 0.64 6.69 12.28
CA PRO A 230 0.48 8.05 12.82
C PRO A 230 -0.85 8.30 13.53
N PHE A 231 -1.89 7.55 13.16
CA PHE A 231 -3.25 7.71 13.68
C PHE A 231 -3.57 6.79 14.86
N ALA A 232 -2.54 6.10 15.38
CA ALA A 232 -2.69 5.24 16.55
C ALA A 232 -3.02 6.07 17.81
N VAL A 233 -3.84 5.48 18.68
CA VAL A 233 -4.40 6.15 19.85
C VAL A 233 -3.48 6.03 21.04
N VAL A 234 -3.08 7.17 21.59
CA VAL A 234 -2.25 7.28 22.80
C VAL A 234 -3.08 7.74 24.00
N PRO A 235 -2.68 7.41 25.24
CA PRO A 235 -3.39 7.87 26.43
C PRO A 235 -3.23 9.39 26.61
N PRO A 236 -4.19 10.08 27.27
CA PRO A 236 -4.11 11.51 27.54
C PRO A 236 -2.85 11.91 28.36
N SER A 237 -2.32 10.98 29.16
CA SER A 237 -1.07 11.17 29.90
C SER A 237 0.17 11.36 29.03
N ALA A 238 0.12 11.02 27.75
CA ALA A 238 1.20 11.28 26.79
C ALA A 238 1.45 12.79 26.60
N GLY A 239 0.38 13.63 26.70
CA GLY A 239 0.46 15.07 26.45
C GLY A 239 0.94 15.39 25.03
N ASP A 240 1.56 16.56 24.84
CA ASP A 240 2.07 17.02 23.53
C ASP A 240 3.56 16.75 23.32
N ALA A 241 4.28 16.34 24.36
CA ALA A 241 5.70 15.98 24.27
C ALA A 241 5.89 14.67 23.50
N GLU A 242 7.08 14.48 22.94
CA GLU A 242 7.43 13.20 22.31
C GLU A 242 7.42 12.06 23.33
N ILE A 243 6.80 10.95 22.96
CA ILE A 243 6.75 9.74 23.77
C ILE A 243 8.09 9.02 23.68
N MET A 244 8.84 9.05 24.78
CA MET A 244 10.12 8.34 24.89
C MET A 244 9.92 6.92 25.40
N PRO A 245 10.79 5.96 24.99
CA PRO A 245 10.76 4.61 25.54
C PRO A 245 10.91 4.60 27.07
N ALA A 246 9.90 4.11 27.77
CA ALA A 246 9.90 3.95 29.22
C ALA A 246 9.41 2.54 29.60
N PRO A 247 10.31 1.53 29.55
CA PRO A 247 9.95 0.13 29.79
C PRO A 247 9.25 -0.06 31.14
N GLY A 248 8.13 -0.80 31.12
CA GLY A 248 7.33 -1.09 32.30
C GLY A 248 6.49 0.07 32.85
N ALA A 249 6.65 1.30 32.30
CA ALA A 249 5.91 2.50 32.74
C ALA A 249 5.01 3.10 31.65
N MET A 250 5.13 2.64 30.40
CA MET A 250 4.30 3.15 29.30
C MET A 250 2.90 2.56 29.36
N VAL A 251 1.90 3.44 29.22
CA VAL A 251 0.51 3.04 28.97
C VAL A 251 0.29 2.99 27.46
N THR A 252 -0.21 1.86 26.95
CA THR A 252 -0.36 1.60 25.53
C THR A 252 -1.80 1.16 25.20
N SER A 253 -2.22 1.34 23.95
CA SER A 253 -3.53 0.86 23.45
C SER A 253 -3.42 -0.38 22.58
N GLY A 254 -2.20 -0.78 22.21
CA GLY A 254 -1.92 -1.87 21.29
C GLY A 254 -1.87 -3.25 21.94
N ALA A 255 -1.52 -4.23 21.10
CA ALA A 255 -1.46 -5.64 21.50
C ALA A 255 -0.34 -5.95 22.50
N TYR A 256 0.66 -5.08 22.59
CA TYR A 256 1.84 -5.28 23.44
C TYR A 256 2.18 -4.01 24.24
N THR A 257 2.90 -4.23 25.34
CA THR A 257 3.57 -3.20 26.14
C THR A 257 5.07 -3.37 26.01
N LEU A 258 5.84 -2.30 26.25
CA LEU A 258 7.30 -2.34 26.27
C LEU A 258 7.79 -2.78 27.66
N ALA A 259 8.29 -4.02 27.76
CA ALA A 259 8.79 -4.60 29.01
C ALA A 259 10.25 -4.24 29.29
N SER A 260 11.11 -4.25 28.25
CA SER A 260 12.51 -3.85 28.35
C SER A 260 13.03 -3.29 27.04
N ALA A 261 14.04 -2.40 27.12
CA ALA A 261 14.74 -1.83 25.98
C ALA A 261 16.24 -1.79 26.28
N SER A 262 17.02 -2.48 25.45
CA SER A 262 18.48 -2.44 25.44
C SER A 262 18.99 -1.92 24.10
N ALA A 263 20.30 -1.78 23.95
CA ALA A 263 20.91 -1.35 22.69
C ALA A 263 20.67 -2.33 21.53
N ASP A 264 20.53 -3.62 21.83
CA ASP A 264 20.47 -4.68 20.81
C ASP A 264 19.08 -5.32 20.69
N THR A 265 18.27 -5.25 21.76
CA THR A 265 16.99 -5.98 21.82
C THR A 265 15.97 -5.24 22.67
N TRP A 266 14.77 -5.08 22.13
CA TRP A 266 13.60 -4.68 22.91
C TRP A 266 12.71 -5.90 23.16
N THR A 267 12.11 -5.95 24.34
CA THR A 267 11.16 -7.03 24.69
C THR A 267 9.78 -6.43 24.87
N LEU A 268 8.84 -6.97 24.11
CA LEU A 268 7.43 -6.65 24.22
C LEU A 268 6.72 -7.78 24.98
N GLN A 269 5.76 -7.40 25.84
CA GLN A 269 4.91 -8.31 26.59
C GLN A 269 3.47 -8.16 26.14
N ALA A 270 2.74 -9.27 25.98
CA ALA A 270 1.34 -9.23 25.59
C ALA A 270 0.50 -8.40 26.56
N ASN A 271 -0.34 -7.52 26.01
CA ASN A 271 -1.27 -6.69 26.76
C ASN A 271 -2.54 -7.47 27.10
N PRO A 272 -2.84 -7.75 28.39
CA PRO A 272 -4.06 -8.48 28.78
C PRO A 272 -5.34 -7.68 28.55
N HIS A 273 -5.26 -6.36 28.39
CA HIS A 273 -6.38 -5.45 28.15
C HIS A 273 -6.61 -5.17 26.64
N TYR A 274 -5.87 -5.86 25.75
CA TYR A 274 -6.01 -5.63 24.32
C TYR A 274 -7.42 -5.98 23.84
N TRP A 275 -8.05 -5.12 23.05
CA TRP A 275 -9.44 -5.22 22.63
C TRP A 275 -9.80 -6.53 21.91
N ALA A 276 -8.86 -7.12 21.17
CA ALA A 276 -9.08 -8.38 20.45
C ALA A 276 -8.73 -9.62 21.30
N GLY A 277 -8.47 -9.45 22.58
CA GLY A 277 -8.01 -10.47 23.50
C GLY A 277 -6.49 -10.51 23.63
N THR A 278 -5.99 -11.19 24.66
CA THR A 278 -4.55 -11.32 24.89
C THR A 278 -3.89 -12.06 23.73
N PRO A 279 -2.81 -11.51 23.13
CA PRO A 279 -2.07 -12.17 22.04
C PRO A 279 -1.62 -13.59 22.42
N ALA A 280 -1.68 -14.53 21.47
CA ALA A 280 -1.25 -15.91 21.67
C ALA A 280 0.26 -16.03 21.95
N VAL A 281 1.08 -15.14 21.39
CA VAL A 281 2.50 -15.01 21.72
C VAL A 281 2.66 -14.04 22.89
N GLY A 282 3.01 -14.56 24.06
CA GLY A 282 3.11 -13.77 25.29
C GLY A 282 4.30 -12.80 25.31
N THR A 283 5.38 -13.14 24.65
CA THR A 283 6.62 -12.35 24.63
C THR A 283 7.17 -12.23 23.22
N VAL A 284 7.50 -11.04 22.78
CA VAL A 284 8.20 -10.81 21.52
C VAL A 284 9.53 -10.10 21.79
N LYS A 285 10.62 -10.68 21.27
CA LYS A 285 11.94 -10.05 21.24
C LYS A 285 12.15 -9.40 19.89
N MET A 286 12.30 -8.11 19.84
CA MET A 286 12.60 -7.33 18.64
C MET A 286 14.10 -7.04 18.62
N LEU A 287 14.84 -7.69 17.72
CA LEU A 287 16.27 -7.46 17.54
C LEU A 287 16.47 -6.17 16.76
N LEU A 288 17.30 -5.26 17.30
CA LEU A 288 17.60 -3.97 16.68
C LEU A 288 18.78 -4.06 15.72
N THR A 289 19.69 -4.99 15.97
CA THR A 289 20.91 -5.19 15.20
C THR A 289 21.32 -6.65 15.24
N LEU A 290 22.03 -7.09 14.21
CA LEU A 290 22.70 -8.40 14.15
C LEU A 290 24.22 -8.26 14.30
N ASN A 291 24.73 -7.08 14.67
CA ASN A 291 26.17 -6.82 14.86
C ASN A 291 27.02 -7.23 13.63
N GLY A 292 26.47 -7.04 12.44
CA GLY A 292 27.13 -7.38 11.17
C GLY A 292 26.97 -8.84 10.73
N GLN A 293 26.21 -9.65 11.45
CA GLN A 293 25.88 -11.03 11.02
C GLN A 293 24.80 -11.02 9.94
N SER A 294 24.78 -12.07 9.11
CA SER A 294 23.76 -12.26 8.09
C SER A 294 22.41 -12.64 8.73
N PRO A 295 21.28 -12.03 8.32
CA PRO A 295 19.95 -12.45 8.75
C PRO A 295 19.66 -13.94 8.47
N VAL A 296 20.15 -14.46 7.36
CA VAL A 296 19.98 -15.86 6.97
C VAL A 296 20.75 -16.79 7.90
N ASP A 297 22.00 -16.45 8.24
CA ASP A 297 22.83 -17.25 9.15
C ASP A 297 22.23 -17.28 10.56
N GLU A 298 21.81 -16.13 11.07
CA GLU A 298 21.17 -16.03 12.41
C GLU A 298 19.82 -16.76 12.46
N PHE A 299 19.03 -16.69 11.39
CA PHE A 299 17.81 -17.50 11.28
C PHE A 299 18.15 -19.00 11.25
N SER A 300 19.14 -19.41 10.48
CA SER A 300 19.59 -20.81 10.39
C SER A 300 20.08 -21.32 11.74
N ALA A 301 20.80 -20.50 12.50
CA ALA A 301 21.28 -20.81 13.85
C ALA A 301 20.15 -20.89 14.90
N GLY A 302 18.93 -20.49 14.56
CA GLY A 302 17.79 -20.48 15.49
C GLY A 302 17.72 -19.25 16.39
N ALA A 303 18.48 -18.19 16.10
CA ALA A 303 18.50 -16.98 16.90
C ALA A 303 17.23 -16.11 16.72
N MET A 304 16.51 -16.30 15.61
CA MET A 304 15.26 -15.59 15.34
C MET A 304 14.24 -16.49 14.64
N ASP A 305 12.97 -16.08 14.69
CA ASP A 305 11.83 -16.82 14.16
C ASP A 305 11.23 -16.18 12.91
N VAL A 306 11.38 -14.85 12.77
CA VAL A 306 10.99 -14.08 11.59
C VAL A 306 12.06 -13.05 11.27
N THR A 307 12.46 -12.98 10.01
CA THR A 307 13.39 -11.95 9.54
C THR A 307 13.05 -11.55 8.11
N PRO A 308 13.01 -10.24 7.79
CA PRO A 308 13.06 -9.80 6.41
C PRO A 308 14.40 -10.19 5.80
N ILE A 309 14.41 -10.49 4.51
CA ILE A 309 15.63 -10.83 3.76
C ILE A 309 15.69 -10.05 2.46
N SER A 310 16.92 -9.90 1.94
CA SER A 310 17.14 -9.26 0.66
C SER A 310 16.61 -10.12 -0.50
N PHE A 311 16.27 -9.49 -1.63
CA PHE A 311 15.93 -10.22 -2.86
C PHE A 311 17.08 -11.10 -3.35
N THR A 312 18.34 -10.68 -3.13
CA THR A 312 19.52 -11.47 -3.47
C THR A 312 19.55 -12.78 -2.69
N ASP A 313 19.21 -12.72 -1.40
CA ASP A 313 19.10 -13.91 -0.58
C ASP A 313 17.89 -14.76 -0.97
N ALA A 314 16.74 -14.16 -1.24
CA ALA A 314 15.57 -14.88 -1.72
C ALA A 314 15.86 -15.67 -3.00
N GLY A 315 16.69 -15.14 -3.88
CA GLY A 315 17.09 -15.76 -5.15
C GLY A 315 17.71 -17.14 -4.99
N TRP A 316 18.64 -17.32 -4.08
CA TRP A 316 19.25 -18.64 -3.84
C TRP A 316 18.49 -19.48 -2.80
N LEU A 317 17.86 -18.83 -1.80
CA LEU A 317 17.04 -19.51 -0.80
C LEU A 317 15.87 -20.27 -1.40
N ALA A 318 15.27 -19.78 -2.47
CA ALA A 318 14.19 -20.47 -3.18
C ALA A 318 14.57 -21.89 -3.64
N TYR A 319 15.86 -22.15 -3.83
CA TYR A 319 16.41 -23.46 -4.22
C TYR A 319 17.09 -24.20 -3.07
N ASP A 320 17.23 -23.59 -1.90
CA ASP A 320 17.81 -24.24 -0.73
C ASP A 320 16.84 -25.25 -0.13
N ARG A 321 17.31 -26.48 0.14
CA ARG A 321 16.47 -27.58 0.62
C ARG A 321 16.08 -27.45 2.09
N GLN A 322 16.87 -26.73 2.90
CA GLN A 322 16.64 -26.57 4.33
C GLN A 322 15.85 -25.29 4.63
N LEU A 323 16.23 -24.18 4.04
CA LEU A 323 15.66 -22.87 4.33
C LEU A 323 14.54 -22.48 3.36
N GLY A 324 14.53 -22.99 2.11
CA GLY A 324 13.50 -22.72 1.12
C GLY A 324 12.07 -22.94 1.62
N PRO A 325 11.76 -24.01 2.39
CA PRO A 325 10.44 -24.18 2.99
C PRO A 325 10.03 -23.07 3.99
N SER A 326 10.99 -22.30 4.52
CA SER A 326 10.76 -21.16 5.40
C SER A 326 10.63 -19.82 4.68
N LEU A 327 10.99 -19.78 3.37
CA LEU A 327 10.89 -18.57 2.56
C LEU A 327 9.42 -18.22 2.31
N ARG A 328 9.07 -16.96 2.53
CA ARG A 328 7.74 -16.39 2.26
C ARG A 328 7.88 -15.15 1.40
N GLU A 329 6.97 -15.02 0.44
CA GLU A 329 6.72 -13.78 -0.27
C GLU A 329 5.60 -13.04 0.45
N ASP A 330 5.85 -11.78 0.78
CA ASP A 330 4.87 -10.89 1.39
C ASP A 330 4.38 -9.86 0.36
N PRO A 331 3.12 -9.41 0.43
CA PRO A 331 2.65 -8.31 -0.40
C PRO A 331 3.51 -7.07 -0.21
N SER A 332 3.79 -6.35 -1.31
CA SER A 332 4.45 -5.05 -1.27
C SER A 332 3.65 -4.05 -2.09
N LEU A 333 3.08 -3.05 -1.42
CA LEU A 333 2.42 -1.93 -2.07
C LEU A 333 3.47 -0.87 -2.40
N SER A 334 4.28 -1.15 -3.41
CA SER A 334 5.32 -0.23 -3.87
C SER A 334 5.40 -0.18 -5.39
N VAL A 335 5.78 0.98 -5.91
CA VAL A 335 6.01 1.22 -7.34
C VAL A 335 7.34 1.93 -7.54
N THR A 336 8.15 1.43 -8.47
CA THR A 336 9.32 2.14 -9.00
C THR A 336 8.91 2.84 -10.28
N TYR A 337 9.23 4.12 -10.40
CA TYR A 337 8.83 4.96 -11.51
C TYR A 337 9.89 5.99 -11.86
N TYR A 338 9.88 6.43 -13.13
CA TYR A 338 10.69 7.54 -13.63
C TYR A 338 9.81 8.75 -13.87
N GLY A 339 10.32 9.93 -13.57
CA GLY A 339 9.57 11.18 -13.72
C GLY A 339 10.33 12.25 -14.49
N PHE A 340 9.59 13.27 -14.91
CA PHE A 340 10.08 14.39 -15.71
C PHE A 340 9.86 15.73 -14.98
N GLU A 341 10.80 16.67 -15.12
CA GLU A 341 10.61 18.06 -14.71
C GLU A 341 9.62 18.75 -15.69
N THR A 342 8.39 18.97 -15.25
CA THR A 342 7.32 19.43 -16.15
C THR A 342 7.08 20.93 -16.14
N ARG A 343 7.71 21.67 -15.21
CA ARG A 343 7.52 23.13 -15.05
C ARG A 343 8.34 23.91 -16.04
N THR A 344 9.50 23.43 -16.40
CA THR A 344 10.50 24.15 -17.19
C THR A 344 11.21 23.21 -18.18
N GLY A 345 12.00 23.80 -19.09
CA GLY A 345 12.80 23.03 -20.02
C GLY A 345 11.99 22.27 -21.07
N PRO A 346 12.60 21.28 -21.74
CA PRO A 346 11.95 20.57 -22.84
C PRO A 346 10.77 19.71 -22.40
N PHE A 347 10.79 19.19 -21.18
CA PHE A 347 9.72 18.34 -20.66
C PHE A 347 8.47 19.09 -20.18
N ALA A 348 8.46 20.42 -20.25
CA ALA A 348 7.21 21.19 -20.14
C ALA A 348 6.24 20.84 -21.29
N ASP A 349 6.77 20.49 -22.48
CA ASP A 349 5.97 20.02 -23.60
C ASP A 349 5.64 18.52 -23.45
N VAL A 350 4.34 18.20 -23.39
CA VAL A 350 3.85 16.82 -23.29
C VAL A 350 4.35 15.91 -24.42
N ARG A 351 4.54 16.48 -25.63
CA ARG A 351 5.04 15.70 -26.79
C ARG A 351 6.47 15.22 -26.58
N VAL A 352 7.30 15.99 -25.87
CA VAL A 352 8.66 15.57 -25.50
C VAL A 352 8.59 14.45 -24.49
N ARG A 353 7.76 14.56 -23.44
CA ARG A 353 7.57 13.46 -22.46
C ARG A 353 7.09 12.18 -23.11
N GLN A 354 6.06 12.29 -23.97
CA GLN A 354 5.56 11.14 -24.73
C GLN A 354 6.60 10.54 -25.67
N ALA A 355 7.44 11.38 -26.32
CA ALA A 355 8.52 10.90 -27.18
C ALA A 355 9.57 10.12 -26.40
N PHE A 356 10.01 10.64 -25.26
CA PHE A 356 10.98 9.96 -24.40
C PHE A 356 10.41 8.64 -23.85
N ALA A 357 9.17 8.66 -23.37
CA ALA A 357 8.52 7.47 -22.87
C ALA A 357 8.34 6.39 -23.95
N ALA A 358 7.95 6.74 -25.17
CA ALA A 358 7.80 5.79 -26.28
C ALA A 358 9.16 5.30 -26.85
N ALA A 359 10.25 5.99 -26.56
CA ALA A 359 11.61 5.61 -27.01
C ALA A 359 12.28 4.56 -26.10
N ILE A 360 11.69 4.23 -24.96
CA ILE A 360 12.23 3.31 -23.95
C ILE A 360 11.33 2.09 -23.87
N ASP A 361 11.91 0.90 -23.93
CA ASP A 361 11.22 -0.38 -23.75
C ASP A 361 11.11 -0.70 -22.25
N TRP A 362 10.15 -0.05 -21.59
CA TRP A 362 9.91 -0.17 -20.14
C TRP A 362 9.61 -1.60 -19.71
N ARG A 363 8.87 -2.36 -20.54
CA ARG A 363 8.54 -3.75 -20.24
C ARG A 363 9.75 -4.64 -20.27
N ARG A 364 10.64 -4.39 -21.22
CA ARG A 364 11.92 -5.12 -21.29
C ARG A 364 12.81 -4.77 -20.11
N LEU A 365 12.86 -3.48 -19.70
CA LEU A 365 13.61 -3.08 -18.52
C LEU A 365 13.08 -3.80 -17.27
N ALA A 366 11.78 -3.74 -17.02
CA ALA A 366 11.16 -4.41 -15.89
C ALA A 366 11.34 -5.95 -15.92
N ALA A 367 11.32 -6.55 -17.12
CA ALA A 367 11.53 -8.00 -17.28
C ALA A 367 13.02 -8.42 -17.13
N LEU A 368 13.96 -7.48 -17.26
CA LEU A 368 15.40 -7.71 -17.04
C LEU A 368 15.79 -7.49 -15.57
N GLU A 369 14.94 -6.82 -14.80
CA GLU A 369 15.06 -6.82 -13.34
C GLU A 369 14.88 -8.24 -12.81
N ASP A 370 15.45 -8.51 -11.64
CA ASP A 370 15.29 -9.82 -11.01
C ASP A 370 13.79 -10.06 -10.71
N PRO A 371 13.15 -11.08 -11.29
CA PRO A 371 11.73 -11.37 -11.08
C PRO A 371 11.41 -11.74 -9.61
N LEU A 372 12.41 -12.00 -8.79
CA LEU A 372 12.25 -12.18 -7.34
C LEU A 372 12.23 -10.85 -6.59
N ASN A 373 12.66 -9.76 -7.22
CA ASN A 373 12.64 -8.42 -6.64
C ASN A 373 11.39 -7.64 -7.04
N SER A 374 10.93 -7.79 -8.27
CA SER A 374 9.86 -6.96 -8.81
C SER A 374 9.00 -7.69 -9.85
N VAL A 375 7.83 -7.12 -10.14
CA VAL A 375 6.99 -7.49 -11.28
C VAL A 375 6.77 -6.26 -12.17
N PRO A 376 6.65 -6.42 -13.51
CA PRO A 376 6.35 -5.31 -14.40
C PRO A 376 5.07 -4.57 -13.98
N ALA A 377 5.15 -3.25 -13.86
CA ALA A 377 3.99 -2.42 -13.54
C ALA A 377 3.01 -2.35 -14.72
N THR A 378 1.74 -2.14 -14.41
CA THR A 378 0.67 -1.86 -15.37
C THR A 378 0.11 -0.44 -15.21
N GLY A 379 0.47 0.28 -14.15
CA GLY A 379 0.08 1.64 -13.82
C GLY A 379 0.81 2.11 -12.57
N MET A 380 0.42 3.27 -12.04
CA MET A 380 0.99 3.80 -10.80
C MET A 380 0.52 3.02 -9.57
N VAL A 381 -0.71 2.50 -9.58
CA VAL A 381 -1.31 1.79 -8.45
C VAL A 381 -0.87 0.32 -8.44
N PRO A 382 -0.20 -0.17 -7.39
CA PRO A 382 0.30 -1.53 -7.30
C PRO A 382 -0.77 -2.61 -7.40
N ALA A 383 -0.37 -3.77 -7.94
CA ALA A 383 -1.23 -4.94 -8.09
C ALA A 383 -1.72 -5.47 -6.73
N GLY A 384 -2.98 -5.90 -6.70
CA GLY A 384 -3.62 -6.49 -5.50
C GLY A 384 -4.20 -5.47 -4.52
N MET A 385 -3.99 -4.17 -4.76
CA MET A 385 -4.60 -3.12 -3.93
C MET A 385 -6.12 -3.04 -4.14
N PRO A 386 -6.93 -2.92 -3.09
CA PRO A 386 -8.36 -2.65 -3.24
C PRO A 386 -8.60 -1.35 -4.04
N GLY A 387 -9.43 -1.44 -5.08
CA GLY A 387 -9.69 -0.30 -5.98
C GLY A 387 -8.60 -0.05 -7.02
N GLN A 388 -7.66 -0.97 -7.22
CA GLN A 388 -6.67 -0.89 -8.29
C GLN A 388 -7.36 -0.80 -9.66
N PRO A 389 -7.03 0.22 -10.48
CA PRO A 389 -7.48 0.29 -11.86
C PRO A 389 -7.02 -0.92 -12.69
N THR A 390 -7.94 -1.47 -13.47
CA THR A 390 -7.63 -2.55 -14.39
C THR A 390 -7.31 -1.98 -15.75
N GLY A 391 -6.12 -2.24 -16.29
CA GLY A 391 -5.66 -1.72 -17.58
C GLY A 391 -4.15 -1.80 -17.68
N ASP A 392 -3.66 -1.35 -18.81
CA ASP A 392 -2.25 -1.17 -19.07
C ASP A 392 -2.01 0.30 -19.42
N PHE A 393 -1.50 1.03 -18.44
CA PHE A 393 -1.26 2.47 -18.50
C PHE A 393 0.21 2.80 -18.78
N VAL A 394 1.06 1.79 -18.95
CA VAL A 394 2.48 1.98 -19.29
C VAL A 394 2.62 2.35 -20.77
N PRO A 395 3.37 3.41 -21.11
CA PRO A 395 3.58 3.81 -22.50
C PRO A 395 4.17 2.68 -23.35
N ALA A 396 3.56 2.40 -24.50
CA ALA A 396 4.05 1.40 -25.43
C ALA A 396 5.38 1.84 -26.08
N PHE A 397 6.32 0.90 -26.24
CA PHE A 397 7.57 1.13 -26.96
C PHE A 397 7.28 1.28 -28.46
N ASP A 398 7.54 2.48 -29.00
CA ASP A 398 7.34 2.82 -30.42
C ASP A 398 8.31 3.91 -30.85
N VAL A 399 9.43 3.53 -31.42
CA VAL A 399 10.49 4.45 -31.85
C VAL A 399 10.02 5.38 -32.98
N ALA A 400 9.13 4.90 -33.87
CA ALA A 400 8.61 5.74 -34.96
C ALA A 400 7.71 6.85 -34.43
N LYS A 401 6.81 6.52 -33.50
CA LYS A 401 5.99 7.48 -32.78
C LYS A 401 6.86 8.46 -31.97
N ALA A 402 7.87 7.95 -31.26
CA ALA A 402 8.79 8.75 -30.46
C ALA A 402 9.48 9.83 -31.29
N LYS A 403 10.07 9.46 -32.45
CA LYS A 403 10.70 10.41 -33.39
C LYS A 403 9.70 11.41 -33.96
N SER A 404 8.52 10.97 -34.33
CA SER A 404 7.46 11.85 -34.85
C SER A 404 7.04 12.91 -33.83
N LEU A 405 6.83 12.51 -32.57
CA LEU A 405 6.46 13.43 -31.48
C LEU A 405 7.59 14.43 -31.17
N LEU A 406 8.84 13.97 -31.14
CA LEU A 406 9.98 14.82 -30.88
C LEU A 406 10.17 15.86 -32.00
N ALA A 407 9.98 15.44 -33.27
CA ALA A 407 10.02 16.36 -34.42
C ALA A 407 8.87 17.40 -34.35
N GLN A 408 7.64 16.99 -33.98
CA GLN A 408 6.50 17.90 -33.76
C GLN A 408 6.74 18.88 -32.62
N ALA A 409 7.56 18.52 -31.63
CA ALA A 409 7.97 19.40 -30.56
C ALA A 409 9.11 20.36 -30.97
N GLY A 410 9.61 20.25 -32.21
CA GLY A 410 10.66 21.14 -32.74
C GLY A 410 12.07 20.57 -32.67
N TYR A 411 12.24 19.30 -32.32
CA TYR A 411 13.55 18.63 -32.13
C TYR A 411 13.71 17.40 -33.05
N PRO A 412 13.66 17.56 -34.40
CA PRO A 412 13.79 16.42 -35.31
C PRO A 412 15.14 15.72 -35.09
N ASP A 413 15.11 14.38 -34.92
CA ASP A 413 16.28 13.56 -34.62
C ASP A 413 17.12 14.06 -33.41
N GLY A 414 16.48 14.72 -32.44
CA GLY A 414 17.11 15.29 -31.26
C GLY A 414 17.85 16.62 -31.50
N GLN A 415 17.82 17.15 -32.72
CA GLN A 415 18.52 18.41 -33.06
C GLN A 415 17.91 19.59 -32.33
N GLY A 416 18.77 20.42 -31.71
CA GLY A 416 18.35 21.60 -30.95
C GLY A 416 17.86 21.31 -29.55
N LEU A 417 17.71 20.02 -29.15
CA LEU A 417 17.40 19.67 -27.77
C LEU A 417 18.62 19.96 -26.88
N PRO A 418 18.47 20.60 -25.71
CA PRO A 418 19.58 20.76 -24.77
C PRO A 418 20.06 19.40 -24.25
N THR A 419 21.25 19.38 -23.66
CA THR A 419 21.72 18.19 -22.93
C THR A 419 20.75 17.91 -21.78
N ILE A 420 20.21 16.70 -21.76
CA ILE A 420 19.26 16.25 -20.74
C ILE A 420 20.01 15.78 -19.50
N THR A 421 19.64 16.28 -18.35
CA THR A 421 20.17 15.81 -17.06
C THR A 421 19.33 14.67 -16.53
N PHE A 422 19.98 13.56 -16.16
CA PHE A 422 19.32 12.43 -15.52
C PHE A 422 20.08 12.08 -14.24
N ILE A 423 19.39 12.09 -13.10
CA ILE A 423 19.96 11.71 -11.82
C ILE A 423 19.16 10.53 -11.26
N GLY A 424 19.86 9.43 -10.97
CA GLY A 424 19.30 8.24 -10.33
C GLY A 424 19.66 8.16 -8.84
N GLY A 425 18.74 7.69 -8.04
CA GLY A 425 18.88 7.60 -6.57
C GLY A 425 19.63 6.38 -6.06
N GLY A 426 20.63 5.90 -6.78
CA GLY A 426 21.42 4.72 -6.35
C GLY A 426 22.21 4.09 -7.47
N GLY A 427 21.87 4.42 -8.70
CA GLY A 427 22.46 3.86 -9.91
C GLY A 427 22.08 2.39 -10.12
N GLY A 428 21.90 2.02 -11.37
CA GLY A 428 21.60 0.64 -11.74
C GLY A 428 21.78 0.42 -13.22
N ASP A 429 21.80 -0.84 -13.62
CA ASP A 429 21.89 -1.25 -15.02
C ASP A 429 20.70 -0.71 -15.84
N SER A 430 19.54 -0.54 -15.21
CA SER A 430 18.34 0.05 -15.83
C SER A 430 18.55 1.50 -16.27
N ASP A 431 19.19 2.33 -15.44
CA ASP A 431 19.47 3.73 -15.77
C ASP A 431 20.43 3.83 -16.97
N ALA A 432 21.48 3.00 -16.98
CA ALA A 432 22.44 2.94 -18.10
C ALA A 432 21.75 2.47 -19.40
N ALA A 433 20.84 1.50 -19.31
CA ALA A 433 20.07 1.01 -20.45
C ALA A 433 19.11 2.09 -21.00
N ILE A 434 18.46 2.88 -20.14
CA ILE A 434 17.63 4.03 -20.53
C ILE A 434 18.45 5.04 -21.32
N VAL A 435 19.64 5.45 -20.81
CA VAL A 435 20.53 6.38 -21.50
C VAL A 435 20.94 5.84 -22.87
N ALA A 436 21.28 4.56 -22.97
CA ALA A 436 21.64 3.91 -24.23
C ALA A 436 20.46 3.90 -25.22
N MET A 437 19.25 3.56 -24.78
CA MET A 437 18.04 3.56 -25.62
C MET A 437 17.68 4.96 -26.12
N LEU A 438 17.73 5.98 -25.28
CA LEU A 438 17.47 7.37 -25.66
C LEU A 438 18.45 7.84 -26.72
N LYS A 439 19.75 7.54 -26.58
CA LYS A 439 20.77 7.86 -27.57
C LYS A 439 20.53 7.12 -28.90
N ALA A 440 20.24 5.82 -28.84
CA ALA A 440 20.04 5.01 -30.03
C ALA A 440 18.75 5.36 -30.79
N ASN A 441 17.66 5.61 -30.06
CA ASN A 441 16.32 5.77 -30.62
C ASN A 441 15.98 7.21 -31.01
N LEU A 442 16.48 8.19 -30.26
CA LEU A 442 16.19 9.63 -30.46
C LEU A 442 17.41 10.47 -30.84
N GLY A 443 18.63 9.94 -30.75
CA GLY A 443 19.86 10.70 -31.00
C GLY A 443 20.20 11.74 -29.93
N VAL A 444 19.52 11.71 -28.78
CA VAL A 444 19.66 12.70 -27.72
C VAL A 444 20.89 12.44 -26.84
N THR A 445 21.44 13.51 -26.25
CA THR A 445 22.55 13.44 -25.28
C THR A 445 21.97 13.53 -23.87
N VAL A 446 22.24 12.51 -23.06
CA VAL A 446 21.84 12.45 -21.65
C VAL A 446 23.08 12.46 -20.78
N GLN A 447 23.15 13.40 -19.84
CA GLN A 447 24.16 13.46 -18.79
C GLN A 447 23.62 12.75 -17.56
N TYR A 448 24.06 11.51 -17.35
CA TYR A 448 23.67 10.69 -16.21
C TYR A 448 24.62 10.88 -15.05
N GLN A 449 24.07 11.00 -13.84
CA GLN A 449 24.80 11.10 -12.57
C GLN A 449 24.10 10.29 -11.49
N THR A 450 24.87 9.79 -10.53
CA THR A 450 24.35 9.19 -9.29
C THR A 450 24.72 10.08 -8.11
N MET A 451 23.87 10.06 -7.08
CA MET A 451 24.07 10.81 -5.84
C MET A 451 23.84 9.90 -4.64
N ASP A 452 24.40 10.30 -3.49
CA ASP A 452 23.94 9.83 -2.18
C ASP A 452 22.44 10.13 -2.02
N PHE A 453 21.70 9.22 -1.36
CA PHE A 453 20.25 9.30 -1.29
C PHE A 453 19.75 10.60 -0.62
N ASN A 454 20.40 11.06 0.45
CA ASN A 454 19.99 12.29 1.13
C ASN A 454 20.25 13.53 0.25
N ALA A 455 21.39 13.58 -0.42
CA ALA A 455 21.71 14.64 -1.39
C ALA A 455 20.76 14.60 -2.58
N TYR A 456 20.37 13.41 -3.03
CA TYR A 456 19.39 13.22 -4.09
C TYR A 456 18.00 13.75 -3.71
N GLN A 457 17.50 13.42 -2.53
CA GLN A 457 16.21 13.93 -2.03
C GLN A 457 16.21 15.47 -1.93
N GLN A 458 17.28 16.07 -1.42
CA GLN A 458 17.42 17.52 -1.40
C GLN A 458 17.44 18.12 -2.81
N ARG A 459 18.11 17.46 -3.75
CA ARG A 459 18.19 17.89 -5.15
C ARG A 459 16.82 17.86 -5.82
N LEU A 460 16.04 16.80 -5.61
CA LEU A 460 14.67 16.68 -6.11
C LEU A 460 13.76 17.78 -5.55
N ALA A 461 13.83 18.05 -4.26
CA ALA A 461 12.99 19.04 -3.60
C ALA A 461 13.30 20.49 -4.02
N THR A 462 14.56 20.81 -4.38
CA THR A 462 15.00 22.20 -4.61
C THR A 462 15.19 22.55 -6.07
N ASN A 463 15.73 21.63 -6.87
CA ASN A 463 16.06 21.83 -8.28
C ASN A 463 16.15 20.47 -8.98
N PRO A 464 15.01 19.81 -9.28
CA PRO A 464 15.01 18.47 -9.87
C PRO A 464 15.72 18.46 -11.23
N PRO A 465 16.36 17.33 -11.61
CA PRO A 465 16.89 17.14 -12.95
C PRO A 465 15.75 16.96 -13.96
N ASP A 466 16.11 16.97 -15.25
CA ASP A 466 15.12 16.74 -16.32
C ASP A 466 14.44 15.37 -16.24
N ILE A 467 15.22 14.34 -15.85
CA ILE A 467 14.73 12.96 -15.61
C ILE A 467 15.21 12.51 -14.22
N TRP A 468 14.35 11.84 -13.50
CA TRP A 468 14.64 11.27 -12.18
C TRP A 468 13.91 9.95 -11.96
N SER A 469 14.33 9.16 -10.97
CA SER A 469 13.67 7.91 -10.60
C SER A 469 13.44 7.85 -9.09
N LEU A 470 12.30 7.31 -8.68
CA LEU A 470 11.97 7.06 -7.29
C LEU A 470 11.20 5.74 -7.15
N SER A 471 11.22 5.22 -5.93
CA SER A 471 10.29 4.20 -5.49
C SER A 471 9.41 4.76 -4.39
N TRP A 472 8.13 4.40 -4.42
CA TRP A 472 7.16 4.75 -3.39
C TRP A 472 6.64 3.48 -2.72
N VAL A 473 6.59 3.49 -1.41
CA VAL A 473 5.92 2.46 -0.61
C VAL A 473 4.68 3.10 0.01
N ALA A 474 3.57 2.41 -0.03
CA ALA A 474 2.30 2.96 0.43
C ALA A 474 2.32 3.38 1.91
N ASP A 475 1.85 4.58 2.20
CA ASP A 475 1.53 5.04 3.54
C ASP A 475 0.24 4.36 4.05
N TYR A 476 -0.68 4.06 3.13
CA TYR A 476 -1.93 3.33 3.37
C TYR A 476 -2.40 2.61 2.10
N PRO A 477 -3.19 1.52 2.19
CA PRO A 477 -3.62 0.77 1.02
C PRO A 477 -4.81 1.46 0.31
N GLY A 478 -4.49 2.42 -0.54
CA GLY A 478 -5.48 3.16 -1.33
C GLY A 478 -4.89 3.76 -2.60
N PRO A 479 -5.62 3.74 -3.75
CA PRO A 479 -5.13 4.30 -5.01
C PRO A 479 -4.73 5.79 -4.91
N ASN A 480 -5.38 6.55 -4.02
CA ASN A 480 -5.04 7.96 -3.81
C ASN A 480 -3.60 8.16 -3.29
N ASP A 481 -3.03 7.18 -2.59
CA ASP A 481 -1.66 7.25 -2.12
C ASP A 481 -0.64 7.30 -3.26
N PHE A 482 -0.94 6.62 -4.37
CA PHE A 482 -0.11 6.57 -5.57
C PHE A 482 -0.47 7.62 -6.63
N LEU A 483 -1.69 8.13 -6.59
CA LEU A 483 -2.15 9.13 -7.54
C LEU A 483 -2.18 10.54 -6.92
N GLY A 484 -3.05 10.77 -5.95
CA GLY A 484 -3.22 12.08 -5.34
C GLY A 484 -2.03 12.55 -4.53
N VAL A 485 -1.47 11.66 -3.68
CA VAL A 485 -0.29 12.00 -2.86
C VAL A 485 0.94 12.22 -3.73
N LEU A 486 1.21 11.35 -4.71
CA LEU A 486 2.41 11.47 -5.55
C LEU A 486 2.30 12.52 -6.65
N LEU A 487 1.12 12.68 -7.29
CA LEU A 487 0.99 13.40 -8.55
C LEU A 487 0.01 14.57 -8.50
N GLY A 488 -0.74 14.74 -7.39
CA GLY A 488 -1.70 15.83 -7.22
C GLY A 488 -1.06 17.20 -7.37
N SER A 489 -1.78 18.15 -7.98
CA SER A 489 -1.30 19.52 -8.14
C SER A 489 -1.02 20.15 -6.77
N GLY A 490 0.22 20.58 -6.56
CA GLY A 490 0.65 21.18 -5.28
C GLY A 490 1.04 20.17 -4.19
N SER A 491 1.03 18.86 -4.46
CA SER A 491 1.61 17.89 -3.55
C SER A 491 3.13 18.06 -3.45
N THR A 492 3.67 17.97 -2.24
CA THR A 492 5.12 18.04 -1.99
C THR A 492 5.87 16.80 -2.51
N ALA A 493 5.18 15.69 -2.69
CA ALA A 493 5.74 14.47 -3.28
C ALA A 493 5.77 14.51 -4.82
N ASN A 494 5.07 15.47 -5.44
CA ASN A 494 5.07 15.68 -6.89
C ASN A 494 6.34 16.42 -7.33
N GLN A 495 7.44 15.69 -7.41
CA GLN A 495 8.79 16.23 -7.63
C GLN A 495 8.89 16.99 -8.98
N GLY A 496 8.23 16.47 -10.03
CA GLY A 496 8.19 17.11 -11.35
C GLY A 496 7.30 18.32 -11.46
N GLY A 497 6.52 18.65 -10.43
CA GLY A 497 5.63 19.80 -10.37
C GLY A 497 4.52 19.80 -11.43
N TRP A 498 4.13 18.62 -11.90
CA TRP A 498 3.04 18.47 -12.86
C TRP A 498 1.71 18.95 -12.27
N SER A 499 0.87 19.56 -13.11
CA SER A 499 -0.45 20.03 -12.70
C SER A 499 -1.46 19.75 -13.80
N ASN A 500 -2.60 19.13 -13.43
CA ASN A 500 -3.69 18.85 -14.35
C ASN A 500 -5.02 18.82 -13.61
N ALA A 501 -5.87 19.80 -13.87
CA ALA A 501 -7.15 19.95 -13.18
C ALA A 501 -8.12 18.78 -13.40
N ALA A 502 -8.07 18.11 -14.57
CA ALA A 502 -8.92 16.95 -14.83
C ALA A 502 -8.46 15.72 -14.03
N PHE A 503 -7.14 15.56 -13.85
CA PHE A 503 -6.56 14.54 -12.98
C PHE A 503 -6.95 14.79 -11.52
N ASP A 504 -6.75 16.01 -11.02
CA ASP A 504 -7.10 16.36 -9.64
C ASP A 504 -8.59 16.13 -9.35
N ALA A 505 -9.47 16.49 -10.33
CA ALA A 505 -10.90 16.23 -10.21
C ALA A 505 -11.24 14.72 -10.18
N ALA A 506 -10.59 13.91 -11.01
CA ALA A 506 -10.79 12.45 -11.02
C ALA A 506 -10.32 11.83 -9.69
N VAL A 507 -9.16 12.24 -9.19
CA VAL A 507 -8.64 11.78 -7.89
C VAL A 507 -9.59 12.20 -6.76
N ALA A 508 -10.05 13.45 -6.71
CA ALA A 508 -10.98 13.93 -5.71
C ALA A 508 -12.31 13.17 -5.75
N GLN A 509 -12.82 12.84 -6.94
CA GLN A 509 -14.02 12.03 -7.11
C GLN A 509 -13.80 10.61 -6.56
N GLY A 510 -12.67 9.97 -6.89
CA GLY A 510 -12.33 8.63 -6.38
C GLY A 510 -12.19 8.60 -4.86
N SER A 511 -11.50 9.59 -4.30
CA SER A 511 -11.27 9.73 -2.85
C SER A 511 -12.55 9.98 -2.04
N SER A 512 -13.53 10.64 -2.64
CA SER A 512 -14.79 10.99 -1.96
C SER A 512 -15.90 9.96 -2.16
N ALA A 513 -15.73 9.03 -3.11
CA ALA A 513 -16.76 8.05 -3.44
C ALA A 513 -17.00 7.07 -2.30
N ALA A 514 -18.27 6.92 -1.90
CA ALA A 514 -18.70 5.88 -0.97
C ALA A 514 -18.90 4.51 -1.67
N ASP A 515 -19.19 4.54 -2.97
CA ASP A 515 -19.33 3.34 -3.81
C ASP A 515 -17.98 2.92 -4.39
N PRO A 516 -17.49 1.69 -4.12
CA PRO A 516 -16.23 1.19 -4.66
C PRO A 516 -16.16 1.19 -6.20
N ALA A 517 -17.28 0.95 -6.90
CA ALA A 517 -17.29 0.95 -8.36
C ALA A 517 -17.11 2.38 -8.94
N ALA A 518 -17.72 3.38 -8.29
CA ALA A 518 -17.53 4.77 -8.66
C ALA A 518 -16.09 5.23 -8.37
N ALA A 519 -15.51 4.82 -7.25
CA ALA A 519 -14.11 5.07 -6.91
C ALA A 519 -13.17 4.49 -7.97
N LEU A 520 -13.35 3.20 -8.31
CA LEU A 520 -12.57 2.50 -9.33
C LEU A 520 -12.63 3.20 -10.70
N ALA A 521 -13.83 3.62 -11.13
CA ALA A 521 -13.99 4.33 -12.41
C ALA A 521 -13.22 5.66 -12.42
N ALA A 522 -13.28 6.43 -11.33
CA ALA A 522 -12.59 7.71 -11.18
C ALA A 522 -11.06 7.54 -11.15
N TYR A 523 -10.54 6.56 -10.41
CA TYR A 523 -9.11 6.26 -10.39
C TYR A 523 -8.60 5.70 -11.72
N THR A 524 -9.43 4.92 -12.45
CA THR A 524 -9.10 4.48 -13.81
C THR A 524 -8.95 5.68 -14.76
N GLN A 525 -9.84 6.66 -14.64
CA GLN A 525 -9.71 7.91 -15.41
C GLN A 525 -8.44 8.68 -15.03
N ALA A 526 -8.08 8.74 -13.75
CA ALA A 526 -6.84 9.39 -13.31
C ALA A 526 -5.59 8.71 -13.90
N GLU A 527 -5.51 7.38 -13.85
CA GLU A 527 -4.41 6.59 -14.48
C GLU A 527 -4.33 6.85 -16.00
N GLN A 528 -5.47 6.92 -16.70
CA GLN A 528 -5.47 7.22 -18.12
C GLN A 528 -4.91 8.61 -18.40
N ILE A 529 -5.23 9.62 -17.58
CA ILE A 529 -4.67 10.96 -17.71
C ILE A 529 -3.15 10.94 -17.48
N VAL A 530 -2.66 10.17 -16.51
CA VAL A 530 -1.21 10.00 -16.29
C VAL A 530 -0.56 9.36 -17.53
N ALA A 531 -1.15 8.30 -18.08
CA ALA A 531 -0.66 7.64 -19.29
C ALA A 531 -0.62 8.57 -20.51
N ASP A 532 -1.62 9.44 -20.66
CA ASP A 532 -1.72 10.39 -21.78
C ASP A 532 -0.78 11.58 -21.62
N GLN A 533 -0.60 12.10 -20.40
CA GLN A 533 0.20 13.28 -20.11
C GLN A 533 1.67 12.98 -19.77
N VAL A 534 1.94 11.75 -19.38
CA VAL A 534 3.28 11.21 -19.08
C VAL A 534 4.09 12.12 -18.14
N PRO A 535 3.56 12.52 -16.97
CA PRO A 535 4.40 13.20 -15.97
C PRO A 535 5.43 12.26 -15.37
N VAL A 536 5.05 10.98 -15.26
CA VAL A 536 5.84 9.84 -14.78
C VAL A 536 5.56 8.59 -15.62
N VAL A 537 6.44 7.60 -15.52
CA VAL A 537 6.26 6.26 -16.11
C VAL A 537 6.49 5.22 -15.04
N PRO A 538 5.49 4.44 -14.63
CA PRO A 538 5.65 3.30 -13.74
C PRO A 538 6.39 2.17 -14.46
N VAL A 539 7.30 1.49 -13.74
CA VAL A 539 8.17 0.45 -14.32
C VAL A 539 7.92 -0.90 -13.67
N SER A 540 8.00 -0.96 -12.36
CA SER A 540 7.88 -2.22 -11.62
C SER A 540 7.21 -2.02 -10.26
N TYR A 541 6.54 -3.08 -9.78
CA TYR A 541 6.06 -3.21 -8.42
C TYR A 541 7.03 -4.07 -7.62
N GLY A 542 7.36 -3.66 -6.40
CA GLY A 542 8.27 -4.38 -5.55
C GLY A 542 7.70 -5.69 -5.01
N ARG A 543 8.59 -6.55 -4.56
CA ARG A 543 8.30 -7.76 -3.78
C ARG A 543 9.03 -7.69 -2.45
N SER A 544 8.45 -8.26 -1.43
CA SER A 544 9.05 -8.37 -0.11
C SER A 544 9.20 -9.84 0.27
N TRP A 545 10.30 -10.16 0.94
CA TRP A 545 10.62 -11.53 1.31
C TRP A 545 10.98 -11.63 2.79
N SER A 546 10.56 -12.72 3.40
CA SER A 546 10.90 -13.05 4.77
C SER A 546 11.23 -14.53 4.94
N LEU A 547 12.04 -14.86 5.93
CA LEU A 547 12.14 -16.21 6.48
C LEU A 547 11.26 -16.31 7.73
N VAL A 548 10.43 -17.34 7.77
CA VAL A 548 9.49 -17.59 8.86
C VAL A 548 9.70 -19.01 9.38
N ARG A 549 9.87 -19.15 10.70
CA ARG A 549 10.08 -20.44 11.37
C ARG A 549 8.90 -21.38 11.13
N ALA A 550 9.19 -22.63 10.79
CA ALA A 550 8.17 -23.64 10.63
C ALA A 550 7.30 -23.77 11.89
N GLY A 551 5.98 -23.80 11.71
CA GLY A 551 5.02 -23.87 12.81
C GLY A 551 4.62 -22.49 13.38
N LEU A 552 5.26 -21.39 13.01
CA LEU A 552 4.78 -20.06 13.34
C LEU A 552 3.74 -19.63 12.29
N LEU A 553 2.52 -19.37 12.75
CA LEU A 553 1.38 -18.90 11.95
C LEU A 553 1.17 -17.41 12.13
N GLY A 554 0.51 -16.75 11.15
CA GLY A 554 0.19 -15.34 11.21
C GLY A 554 1.36 -14.38 10.92
N ALA A 555 2.53 -14.91 10.56
CA ALA A 555 3.71 -14.10 10.25
C ALA A 555 3.71 -13.62 8.79
N ALA A 556 2.65 -12.92 8.38
CA ALA A 556 2.57 -12.24 7.09
C ALA A 556 2.58 -10.73 7.29
N GLN A 557 3.39 -10.02 6.51
CA GLN A 557 3.34 -8.57 6.47
C GLN A 557 2.09 -8.12 5.72
N ASN A 558 1.54 -6.97 6.10
CA ASN A 558 0.60 -6.29 5.23
C ASN A 558 1.36 -5.57 4.09
N GLY A 559 0.66 -5.13 3.06
CA GLY A 559 1.30 -4.49 1.89
C GLY A 559 2.10 -3.22 2.19
N THR A 560 1.93 -2.61 3.37
CA THR A 560 2.72 -1.46 3.83
C THR A 560 3.96 -1.87 4.63
N GLY A 561 4.33 -3.16 4.63
CA GLY A 561 5.53 -3.66 5.28
C GLY A 561 5.41 -3.91 6.78
N ILE A 562 4.23 -3.78 7.36
CA ILE A 562 4.00 -4.00 8.80
C ILE A 562 3.65 -5.47 9.09
N LEU A 563 4.43 -6.10 9.96
CA LEU A 563 4.10 -7.39 10.57
C LEU A 563 3.31 -7.14 11.87
N ARG A 564 2.02 -7.51 11.88
CA ARG A 564 1.19 -7.40 13.09
C ARG A 564 1.43 -8.61 14.00
N LEU A 565 2.17 -8.38 15.08
CA LEU A 565 2.59 -9.43 16.02
C LEU A 565 1.42 -10.04 16.81
N ALA A 566 0.31 -9.31 16.95
CA ALA A 566 -0.91 -9.79 17.61
C ALA A 566 -1.50 -11.06 16.95
N GLY A 567 -1.25 -11.23 15.64
CA GLY A 567 -1.72 -12.40 14.87
C GLY A 567 -0.82 -13.63 14.95
N LEU A 568 0.34 -13.55 15.62
CA LEU A 568 1.28 -14.65 15.70
C LEU A 568 0.80 -15.73 16.67
N GLN A 569 0.95 -16.98 16.26
CA GLN A 569 0.71 -18.14 17.11
C GLN A 569 1.55 -19.34 16.68
N TRP A 570 1.98 -20.17 17.62
CA TRP A 570 2.62 -21.43 17.30
C TRP A 570 1.59 -22.52 17.00
N SER A 571 1.80 -23.30 15.95
CA SER A 571 0.95 -24.45 15.62
C SER A 571 1.05 -25.49 16.75
N GLY A 572 -0.10 -25.87 17.34
CA GLY A 572 -0.14 -26.85 18.45
C GLY A 572 -0.28 -26.22 19.85
N GLN A 573 -0.45 -24.93 19.94
CA GLN A 573 -0.87 -24.20 21.15
C GLN A 573 -2.39 -24.00 21.18
#